data_fe49633d731e90423463a94811334a93
#
_entry.id   fe49633d731e90423463a94811334a93
#
_cell.length_a   1.000
_cell.length_b   1.000
_cell.length_c   1.000
_cell.angle_alpha   90.00
_cell.angle_beta   90.00
_cell.angle_gamma   90.00
#
_symmetry.space_group_name_H-M   'P 1'
#
loop_
_entity.id
_entity.type
_entity.pdbx_description
1 polymer ?
#
loop_
_entity_poly.entity_id
_entity_poly.type
_entity_poly.pdbx_seq_one_letter_code
_entity_poly.pdbx_strand_id
1 'polypeptide(L)'
;MIIRFQILKSLVVDTVKTTTYMKGKVDESTDPNAQKLSYHETAGDDETHESILTHDFDTALEILKTFFVDYLVPTAQTVGDNAIYSTEDEDNVVSFTLNVSRRFNGTLTDTLARLSAKYVTDYMIYQWWLKTTNMKQAEPYAAALPQDEQNIRRCFVLCRPIVPTVPYTKSLVAKVDGSDFGGAITIPIDEDATLSYSIDNGAIDDIEARSGDPSILEVHRSDESRAFVLHPINTGVAVVTLFSRHSDKLKVETEVTVAKEV
;
A
#
# COMPACT_ATOMS: atom_id res chain seq x y z
N MET A 1 4.60 0.22 -4.67
CA MET A 1 3.77 1.45 -4.82
C MET A 1 3.47 1.97 -3.44
N ILE A 2 3.69 3.26 -3.20
CA ILE A 2 3.38 3.88 -1.91
C ILE A 2 1.95 4.42 -1.98
N ILE A 3 1.13 4.09 -0.98
CA ILE A 3 -0.19 4.67 -0.75
C ILE A 3 -0.19 5.38 0.60
N ARG A 4 -1.02 6.40 0.73
CA ARG A 4 -1.21 7.14 1.98
C ARG A 4 -2.70 7.32 2.23
N PHE A 5 -3.11 7.16 3.48
CA PHE A 5 -4.46 7.49 3.92
C PHE A 5 -4.42 8.03 5.36
N GLN A 6 -5.51 8.64 5.78
CA GLN A 6 -5.60 9.34 7.05
C GLN A 6 -6.85 8.93 7.80
N ILE A 7 -6.76 8.92 9.13
CA ILE A 7 -7.89 8.75 10.05
C ILE A 7 -7.98 10.01 10.90
N LEU A 8 -9.15 10.64 10.91
CA LEU A 8 -9.44 11.82 11.72
C LEU A 8 -9.90 11.38 13.11
N LYS A 9 -9.09 11.67 14.14
CA LYS A 9 -9.40 11.33 15.55
C LYS A 9 -10.71 11.97 16.01
N SER A 10 -10.90 13.27 15.73
CA SER A 10 -12.12 13.98 16.09
C SER A 10 -13.38 13.31 15.54
N LEU A 11 -13.37 12.95 14.24
CA LEU A 11 -14.52 12.29 13.60
C LEU A 11 -14.84 10.93 14.24
N VAL A 12 -13.82 10.15 14.58
CA VAL A 12 -13.99 8.85 15.26
C VAL A 12 -14.58 9.06 16.64
N VAL A 13 -13.99 9.96 17.45
CA VAL A 13 -14.46 10.27 18.81
C VAL A 13 -15.89 10.80 18.79
N ASP A 14 -16.22 11.73 17.90
CA ASP A 14 -17.57 12.27 17.75
C ASP A 14 -18.58 11.18 17.38
N THR A 15 -18.18 10.24 16.53
CA THR A 15 -19.03 9.09 16.16
C THR A 15 -19.28 8.19 17.38
N VAL A 16 -18.25 7.92 18.19
CA VAL A 16 -18.39 7.14 19.44
C VAL A 16 -19.33 7.85 20.40
N LYS A 17 -19.12 9.16 20.69
CA LYS A 17 -19.98 9.97 21.55
C LYS A 17 -21.44 9.96 21.05
N THR A 18 -21.65 10.20 19.78
CA THR A 18 -23.00 10.20 19.18
C THR A 18 -23.68 8.84 19.28
N THR A 19 -22.95 7.75 19.00
CA THR A 19 -23.50 6.39 19.03
C THR A 19 -23.91 5.98 20.43
N THR A 20 -23.06 6.26 21.44
CA THR A 20 -23.33 5.94 22.84
C THR A 20 -24.50 6.78 23.36
N TYR A 21 -24.56 8.07 23.01
CA TYR A 21 -25.66 8.97 23.37
C TYR A 21 -27.00 8.49 22.80
N MET A 22 -27.06 8.16 21.51
CA MET A 22 -28.29 7.71 20.86
C MET A 22 -28.82 6.42 21.46
N LYS A 23 -27.92 5.47 21.79
CA LYS A 23 -28.33 4.24 22.47
C LYS A 23 -28.80 4.49 23.91
N GLY A 24 -28.13 5.33 24.67
CA GLY A 24 -28.57 5.73 26.00
C GLY A 24 -29.98 6.34 26.01
N LYS A 25 -30.30 7.16 24.96
CA LYS A 25 -31.64 7.73 24.80
C LYS A 25 -32.73 6.69 24.49
N VAL A 26 -32.39 5.65 23.71
CA VAL A 26 -33.32 4.55 23.43
C VAL A 26 -33.63 3.76 24.70
N ASP A 27 -32.61 3.49 25.52
CA ASP A 27 -32.77 2.76 26.75
C ASP A 27 -33.58 3.58 27.80
N GLU A 28 -33.41 4.91 27.86
CA GLU A 28 -34.25 5.80 28.65
C GLU A 28 -35.75 5.71 28.30
N SER A 29 -36.07 5.54 27.04
CA SER A 29 -37.47 5.50 26.56
C SER A 29 -38.21 4.21 26.95
N THR A 30 -37.46 3.16 27.32
CA THR A 30 -38.00 1.83 27.64
C THR A 30 -38.10 1.56 29.14
N ASP A 31 -37.31 2.27 29.99
CA ASP A 31 -37.32 2.12 31.47
C ASP A 31 -37.17 3.46 32.18
N PRO A 32 -38.16 3.89 33.00
CA PRO A 32 -38.09 5.14 33.74
C PRO A 32 -36.93 5.21 34.73
N ASN A 33 -36.36 4.07 35.15
CA ASN A 33 -35.17 4.02 36.00
C ASN A 33 -33.86 4.09 35.25
N ALA A 34 -33.89 3.94 33.90
CA ALA A 34 -32.74 3.99 33.02
C ALA A 34 -32.11 5.39 32.95
N GLN A 35 -32.85 6.43 33.34
CA GLN A 35 -32.37 7.82 33.27
C GLN A 35 -31.07 8.05 34.08
N LYS A 36 -30.89 7.35 35.21
CA LYS A 36 -29.63 7.42 35.98
C LYS A 36 -28.51 6.58 35.39
N LEU A 37 -28.85 5.48 34.74
CA LEU A 37 -27.89 4.59 34.10
C LEU A 37 -27.40 5.19 32.76
N SER A 38 -28.28 5.80 31.99
CA SER A 38 -27.94 6.38 30.66
C SER A 38 -26.93 7.51 30.80
N TYR A 39 -26.97 8.28 31.88
CA TYR A 39 -25.99 9.35 32.11
C TYR A 39 -24.56 8.82 32.34
N HIS A 40 -24.42 7.63 32.90
CA HIS A 40 -23.12 6.97 33.11
C HIS A 40 -22.69 6.15 31.90
N GLU A 41 -23.60 5.80 31.03
CA GLU A 41 -23.33 5.01 29.83
C GLU A 41 -22.94 5.86 28.61
N THR A 42 -23.26 7.15 28.66
CA THR A 42 -22.96 8.07 27.53
C THR A 42 -21.53 8.60 27.63
N ALA A 43 -20.75 8.45 26.60
CA ALA A 43 -19.44 9.08 26.49
C ALA A 43 -19.62 10.60 26.40
N GLY A 44 -19.23 11.34 27.43
CA GLY A 44 -19.38 12.79 27.53
C GLY A 44 -18.08 13.57 27.26
N ASP A 45 -18.14 14.87 27.44
CA ASP A 45 -17.00 15.81 27.28
C ASP A 45 -16.27 16.06 28.63
N ASP A 46 -16.36 15.14 29.57
CA ASP A 46 -15.66 15.18 30.83
C ASP A 46 -14.20 14.72 30.63
N GLU A 47 -13.24 15.33 31.31
CA GLU A 47 -11.80 15.04 31.22
C GLU A 47 -11.48 13.56 31.42
N THR A 48 -12.23 12.86 32.28
CA THR A 48 -12.07 11.42 32.51
C THR A 48 -12.47 10.61 31.26
N HIS A 49 -13.60 10.98 30.63
CA HIS A 49 -14.08 10.34 29.42
C HIS A 49 -13.15 10.61 28.25
N GLU A 50 -12.63 11.82 28.12
CA GLU A 50 -11.65 12.16 27.06
C GLU A 50 -10.35 11.37 27.23
N SER A 51 -9.86 11.22 28.45
CA SER A 51 -8.68 10.39 28.72
C SER A 51 -8.92 8.92 28.35
N ILE A 52 -10.09 8.37 28.70
CA ILE A 52 -10.46 6.99 28.31
C ILE A 52 -10.57 6.83 26.79
N LEU A 53 -11.26 7.75 26.13
CA LEU A 53 -11.45 7.71 24.68
C LEU A 53 -10.12 7.84 23.93
N THR A 54 -9.23 8.69 24.44
CA THR A 54 -7.87 8.84 23.87
C THR A 54 -7.08 7.54 24.00
N HIS A 55 -7.08 6.93 25.18
CA HIS A 55 -6.38 5.66 25.39
C HIS A 55 -6.95 4.53 24.52
N ASP A 56 -8.28 4.45 24.38
CA ASP A 56 -8.93 3.44 23.55
C ASP A 56 -8.65 3.65 22.06
N PHE A 57 -8.61 4.91 21.62
CA PHE A 57 -8.20 5.27 20.28
C PHE A 57 -6.76 4.82 19.99
N ASP A 58 -5.84 5.13 20.88
CA ASP A 58 -4.43 4.76 20.74
C ASP A 58 -4.27 3.23 20.72
N THR A 59 -4.97 2.52 21.58
CA THR A 59 -4.96 1.05 21.62
C THR A 59 -5.52 0.47 20.30
N ALA A 60 -6.62 1.02 19.79
CA ALA A 60 -7.20 0.58 18.51
C ALA A 60 -6.24 0.79 17.35
N LEU A 61 -5.50 1.91 17.33
CA LEU A 61 -4.48 2.17 16.34
C LEU A 61 -3.31 1.19 16.42
N GLU A 62 -2.86 0.84 17.62
CA GLU A 62 -1.80 -0.18 17.78
C GLU A 62 -2.23 -1.52 17.20
N ILE A 63 -3.46 -1.95 17.45
CA ILE A 63 -4.01 -3.17 16.86
C ILE A 63 -4.10 -3.03 15.33
N LEU A 64 -4.61 -1.91 14.84
CA LEU A 64 -4.73 -1.65 13.40
C LEU A 64 -3.37 -1.71 12.68
N LYS A 65 -2.29 -1.22 13.33
CA LYS A 65 -0.92 -1.32 12.79
C LYS A 65 -0.50 -2.76 12.57
N THR A 66 -0.92 -3.69 13.44
CA THR A 66 -0.59 -5.11 13.25
C THR A 66 -1.17 -5.69 11.96
N PHE A 67 -2.29 -5.11 11.47
CA PHE A 67 -2.87 -5.53 10.18
C PHE A 67 -2.04 -5.07 8.99
N PHE A 68 -1.24 -4.03 9.18
CA PHE A 68 -0.41 -3.41 8.14
C PHE A 68 1.07 -3.72 8.28
N VAL A 69 1.48 -4.56 9.23
CA VAL A 69 2.89 -4.78 9.57
C VAL A 69 3.77 -5.07 8.35
N ASP A 70 3.27 -5.87 7.41
CA ASP A 70 4.00 -6.25 6.19
C ASP A 70 4.09 -5.12 5.15
N TYR A 71 3.32 -4.06 5.34
CA TYR A 71 3.16 -2.96 4.36
C TYR A 71 3.63 -1.62 4.90
N LEU A 72 3.81 -1.47 6.22
CA LEU A 72 4.26 -0.20 6.82
C LEU A 72 5.64 0.18 6.29
N VAL A 73 5.76 1.44 5.89
CA VAL A 73 7.06 2.00 5.49
C VAL A 73 7.78 2.46 6.75
N PRO A 74 8.95 1.87 7.09
CA PRO A 74 9.76 2.37 8.19
C PRO A 74 10.22 3.78 7.85
N THR A 75 9.81 4.77 8.62
CA THR A 75 10.38 6.11 8.56
C THR A 75 11.55 6.19 9.51
N ALA A 76 12.55 7.04 9.22
CA ALA A 76 13.70 7.24 10.10
C ALA A 76 13.30 7.68 11.52
N GLN A 77 12.13 8.26 11.68
CA GLN A 77 11.52 8.64 12.96
C GLN A 77 10.90 7.48 13.73
N THR A 78 10.63 6.33 13.09
CA THR A 78 10.06 5.15 13.73
C THR A 78 11.10 4.19 14.31
N VAL A 79 12.38 4.40 14.01
CA VAL A 79 13.49 3.60 14.55
C VAL A 79 13.98 4.28 15.85
N GLY A 80 13.26 4.11 16.94
CA GLY A 80 13.68 4.60 18.26
C GLY A 80 12.63 5.35 19.07
N ASP A 81 11.68 6.00 18.42
CA ASP A 81 10.48 6.51 19.07
C ASP A 81 9.30 5.62 18.73
N ASN A 82 8.52 5.25 19.73
CA ASN A 82 7.20 4.64 19.53
C ASN A 82 6.19 5.60 18.86
N ALA A 83 6.65 6.69 18.33
CA ALA A 83 5.88 7.72 17.68
C ALA A 83 5.59 7.37 16.23
N ILE A 84 4.73 6.39 16.05
CA ILE A 84 3.83 6.36 14.89
C ILE A 84 2.77 7.47 15.07
N TYR A 85 2.74 8.05 16.21
CA TYR A 85 2.00 9.25 16.53
C TYR A 85 2.95 10.42 16.32
N SER A 86 2.75 11.19 15.30
CA SER A 86 3.12 12.57 15.37
C SER A 86 2.26 13.14 16.48
N THR A 87 2.85 13.23 17.66
CA THR A 87 2.27 13.85 18.83
C THR A 87 2.33 15.36 18.75
N GLU A 88 2.49 15.90 17.59
CA GLU A 88 2.28 17.31 17.36
C GLU A 88 0.78 17.52 17.34
N ASP A 89 0.27 18.06 18.43
CA ASP A 89 -1.13 18.37 18.75
C ASP A 89 -1.87 19.25 17.73
N GLU A 90 -1.28 19.59 16.63
CA GLU A 90 -1.96 20.27 15.55
C GLU A 90 -2.83 19.32 14.71
N ASP A 91 -2.63 18.00 14.87
CA ASP A 91 -3.22 17.07 13.92
C ASP A 91 -4.07 16.01 14.63
N ASN A 92 -5.34 16.31 14.76
CA ASN A 92 -6.41 15.32 14.87
C ASN A 92 -6.35 14.24 13.76
N VAL A 93 -5.21 14.07 13.11
CA VAL A 93 -5.05 13.27 11.91
C VAL A 93 -3.94 12.25 12.08
N VAL A 94 -4.29 10.98 12.05
CA VAL A 94 -3.32 9.88 12.01
C VAL A 94 -3.09 9.46 10.58
N SER A 95 -1.83 9.56 10.11
CA SER A 95 -1.46 9.23 8.74
C SER A 95 -0.78 7.86 8.66
N PHE A 96 -1.23 7.02 7.73
CA PHE A 96 -0.61 5.75 7.40
C PHE A 96 0.05 5.82 6.04
N THR A 97 1.33 5.42 5.98
CA THR A 97 2.07 5.27 4.73
C THR A 97 2.41 3.80 4.54
N LEU A 98 1.89 3.20 3.46
CA LEU A 98 2.04 1.77 3.19
C LEU A 98 2.75 1.55 1.86
N ASN A 99 3.68 0.61 1.84
CA ASN A 99 4.31 0.11 0.62
C ASN A 99 3.59 -1.16 0.16
N VAL A 100 2.72 -1.01 -0.82
CA VAL A 100 1.90 -2.10 -1.34
C VAL A 100 2.42 -2.57 -2.70
N SER A 101 2.01 -3.77 -3.10
CA SER A 101 2.31 -4.31 -4.43
C SER A 101 1.91 -3.33 -5.54
N ARG A 102 2.68 -3.28 -6.63
CA ARG A 102 2.32 -2.50 -7.84
C ARG A 102 0.97 -2.89 -8.44
N ARG A 103 0.49 -4.10 -8.10
CA ARG A 103 -0.81 -4.63 -8.54
C ARG A 103 -1.97 -4.19 -7.65
N PHE A 104 -1.70 -3.51 -6.55
CA PHE A 104 -2.73 -2.97 -5.67
C PHE A 104 -3.66 -2.03 -6.46
N ASN A 105 -4.95 -2.21 -6.27
CA ASN A 105 -5.92 -1.33 -6.89
C ASN A 105 -6.02 -0.01 -6.11
N GLY A 106 -5.43 1.06 -6.65
CA GLY A 106 -5.40 2.37 -6.00
C GLY A 106 -6.78 2.96 -5.65
N THR A 107 -7.87 2.51 -6.31
CA THR A 107 -9.24 2.92 -5.96
C THR A 107 -9.68 2.37 -4.59
N LEU A 108 -8.99 1.36 -4.06
CA LEU A 108 -9.28 0.79 -2.74
C LEU A 108 -8.65 1.61 -1.60
N THR A 109 -7.85 2.63 -1.88
CA THR A 109 -7.21 3.46 -0.83
C THR A 109 -8.25 4.14 0.05
N ASP A 110 -9.28 4.75 -0.55
CA ASP A 110 -10.38 5.37 0.20
C ASP A 110 -11.22 4.33 0.97
N THR A 111 -11.43 3.17 0.35
CA THR A 111 -12.13 2.06 1.01
C THR A 111 -11.33 1.58 2.22
N LEU A 112 -10.02 1.44 2.08
CA LEU A 112 -9.11 1.07 3.16
C LEU A 112 -9.16 2.08 4.31
N ALA A 113 -9.12 3.39 3.99
CA ALA A 113 -9.25 4.45 4.98
C ALA A 113 -10.55 4.36 5.78
N ARG A 114 -11.68 4.19 5.08
CA ARG A 114 -13.01 4.08 5.71
C ARG A 114 -13.16 2.83 6.56
N LEU A 115 -12.67 1.68 6.09
CA LEU A 115 -12.70 0.44 6.85
C LEU A 115 -11.82 0.52 8.10
N SER A 116 -10.65 1.16 7.99
CA SER A 116 -9.75 1.39 9.11
C SER A 116 -10.37 2.31 10.16
N ALA A 117 -10.98 3.42 9.75
CA ALA A 117 -11.70 4.33 10.64
C ALA A 117 -12.88 3.62 11.31
N LYS A 118 -13.64 2.81 10.55
CA LYS A 118 -14.75 2.01 11.09
C LYS A 118 -14.26 1.02 12.15
N TYR A 119 -13.18 0.29 11.88
CA TYR A 119 -12.60 -0.65 12.84
C TYR A 119 -12.23 0.05 14.16
N VAL A 120 -11.54 1.21 14.08
CA VAL A 120 -11.18 2.00 15.26
C VAL A 120 -12.43 2.44 16.02
N THR A 121 -13.45 2.94 15.31
CA THR A 121 -14.72 3.36 15.92
C THR A 121 -15.42 2.20 16.63
N ASP A 122 -15.55 1.06 15.99
CA ASP A 122 -16.24 -0.11 16.54
C ASP A 122 -15.48 -0.69 17.75
N TYR A 123 -14.13 -0.68 17.69
CA TYR A 123 -13.31 -1.06 18.83
C TYR A 123 -13.50 -0.14 20.03
N MET A 124 -13.49 1.18 19.81
CA MET A 124 -13.72 2.15 20.89
C MET A 124 -15.11 2.01 21.51
N ILE A 125 -16.15 1.84 20.70
CA ILE A 125 -17.51 1.62 21.19
C ILE A 125 -17.59 0.30 21.98
N TYR A 126 -16.96 -0.76 21.49
CA TYR A 126 -16.86 -2.03 22.21
C TYR A 126 -16.20 -1.85 23.58
N GLN A 127 -15.05 -1.18 23.66
CA GLN A 127 -14.33 -0.92 24.90
C GLN A 127 -15.13 -0.05 25.84
N TRP A 128 -15.85 0.95 25.33
CA TRP A 128 -16.72 1.80 26.12
C TRP A 128 -17.82 0.99 26.80
N TRP A 129 -18.51 0.13 26.06
CA TRP A 129 -19.57 -0.71 26.63
C TRP A 129 -19.03 -1.76 27.61
N LEU A 130 -17.82 -2.24 27.43
CA LEU A 130 -17.19 -3.10 28.44
C LEU A 130 -16.91 -2.37 29.73
N LYS A 131 -16.41 -1.15 29.68
CA LYS A 131 -16.10 -0.33 30.85
C LYS A 131 -17.33 0.12 31.61
N THR A 132 -18.41 0.36 30.89
CA THR A 132 -19.72 0.70 31.49
C THR A 132 -20.55 -0.55 31.87
N THR A 133 -19.95 -1.74 31.79
CA THR A 133 -20.56 -3.04 32.13
C THR A 133 -21.82 -3.41 31.34
N ASN A 134 -22.05 -2.76 30.21
CA ASN A 134 -23.18 -3.06 29.32
C ASN A 134 -22.81 -4.09 28.25
N MET A 135 -22.64 -5.34 28.70
CA MET A 135 -22.24 -6.47 27.82
C MET A 135 -23.18 -6.68 26.64
N LYS A 136 -24.48 -6.44 26.83
CA LYS A 136 -25.48 -6.61 25.77
C LYS A 136 -25.28 -5.62 24.61
N GLN A 137 -24.83 -4.40 24.92
CA GLN A 137 -24.51 -3.40 23.90
C GLN A 137 -23.12 -3.61 23.29
N ALA A 138 -22.19 -4.25 24.02
CA ALA A 138 -20.85 -4.57 23.53
C ALA A 138 -20.85 -5.71 22.49
N GLU A 139 -21.72 -6.70 22.64
CA GLU A 139 -21.75 -7.94 21.85
C GLU A 139 -21.80 -7.72 20.32
N PRO A 140 -22.64 -6.83 19.75
CA PRO A 140 -22.68 -6.58 18.31
C PRO A 140 -21.35 -6.06 17.75
N TYR A 141 -20.65 -5.21 18.52
CA TYR A 141 -19.36 -4.66 18.12
C TYR A 141 -18.25 -5.70 18.24
N ALA A 142 -18.25 -6.49 19.31
CA ALA A 142 -17.33 -7.63 19.42
C ALA A 142 -17.45 -8.60 18.24
N ALA A 143 -18.66 -8.86 17.79
CA ALA A 143 -18.93 -9.73 16.62
C ALA A 143 -18.51 -9.08 15.29
N ALA A 144 -18.55 -7.74 15.19
CA ALA A 144 -18.18 -7.00 13.98
C ALA A 144 -16.65 -6.90 13.78
N LEU A 145 -15.85 -6.80 14.85
CA LEU A 145 -14.41 -6.57 14.77
C LEU A 145 -13.65 -7.61 13.90
N PRO A 146 -13.88 -8.92 14.01
CA PRO A 146 -13.21 -9.89 13.14
C PRO A 146 -13.58 -9.73 11.66
N GLN A 147 -14.80 -9.31 11.37
CA GLN A 147 -15.25 -9.06 10.01
C GLN A 147 -14.61 -7.80 9.44
N ASP A 148 -14.45 -6.75 10.24
CA ASP A 148 -13.80 -5.52 9.83
C ASP A 148 -12.29 -5.75 9.57
N GLU A 149 -11.61 -6.51 10.42
CA GLU A 149 -10.23 -6.98 10.16
C GLU A 149 -10.14 -7.73 8.82
N GLN A 150 -11.04 -8.68 8.58
CA GLN A 150 -11.08 -9.44 7.34
C GLN A 150 -11.27 -8.53 6.12
N ASN A 151 -12.16 -7.56 6.22
CA ASN A 151 -12.43 -6.61 5.13
C ASN A 151 -11.21 -5.73 4.83
N ILE A 152 -10.51 -5.27 5.88
CA ILE A 152 -9.25 -4.53 5.73
C ILE A 152 -8.20 -5.38 5.02
N ARG A 153 -7.97 -6.62 5.49
CA ARG A 153 -6.99 -7.54 4.89
C ARG A 153 -7.33 -7.88 3.44
N ARG A 154 -8.61 -8.01 3.10
CA ARG A 154 -9.08 -8.25 1.71
C ARG A 154 -8.68 -7.13 0.75
N CYS A 155 -8.59 -5.88 1.19
CA CYS A 155 -8.12 -4.79 0.32
C CYS A 155 -6.72 -5.04 -0.27
N PHE A 156 -5.85 -5.72 0.47
CA PHE A 156 -4.50 -6.07 0.00
C PHE A 156 -4.49 -7.29 -0.92
N VAL A 157 -5.45 -8.19 -0.78
CA VAL A 157 -5.60 -9.38 -1.63
C VAL A 157 -6.30 -9.04 -2.96
N LEU A 158 -7.19 -8.05 -2.96
CA LEU A 158 -7.90 -7.59 -4.14
C LEU A 158 -6.97 -6.78 -5.06
N CYS A 159 -5.94 -7.45 -5.54
CA CYS A 159 -5.06 -6.90 -6.57
C CYS A 159 -5.80 -6.76 -7.90
N ARG A 160 -5.35 -5.82 -8.73
CA ARG A 160 -5.80 -5.79 -10.12
C ARG A 160 -5.61 -7.17 -10.74
N PRO A 161 -6.61 -7.70 -11.44
CA PRO A 161 -6.45 -8.97 -12.13
C PRO A 161 -5.21 -8.88 -13.02
N ILE A 162 -4.43 -9.95 -13.08
CA ILE A 162 -3.47 -10.11 -14.16
C ILE A 162 -4.35 -10.09 -15.40
N VAL A 163 -4.23 -9.04 -16.21
CA VAL A 163 -4.76 -9.12 -17.57
C VAL A 163 -4.08 -10.35 -18.13
N PRO A 164 -4.80 -11.44 -18.42
CA PRO A 164 -4.17 -12.61 -18.95
C PRO A 164 -3.47 -12.14 -20.22
N THR A 165 -2.15 -12.15 -20.20
CA THR A 165 -1.35 -11.91 -21.38
C THR A 165 -1.87 -12.92 -22.39
N VAL A 166 -2.43 -12.40 -23.48
CA VAL A 166 -2.95 -13.22 -24.59
C VAL A 166 -1.99 -14.37 -24.87
N PRO A 167 -2.47 -15.58 -25.15
CA PRO A 167 -1.65 -16.78 -25.15
C PRO A 167 -0.39 -16.62 -26.00
N TYR A 168 0.66 -17.04 -25.46
CA TYR A 168 2.10 -17.01 -25.69
C TYR A 168 2.62 -17.26 -27.14
N THR A 169 1.96 -16.76 -28.14
CA THR A 169 2.46 -16.71 -29.52
C THR A 169 3.21 -15.40 -29.83
N LYS A 170 3.59 -14.66 -28.81
CA LYS A 170 4.14 -13.32 -28.96
C LYS A 170 5.64 -13.34 -29.05
N SER A 171 6.15 -12.60 -29.99
CA SER A 171 7.56 -12.26 -30.10
C SER A 171 7.82 -10.92 -29.40
N LEU A 172 8.83 -10.90 -28.57
CA LEU A 172 9.47 -9.69 -28.08
C LEU A 172 10.46 -9.26 -29.17
N VAL A 173 10.22 -8.11 -29.76
CA VAL A 173 11.13 -7.49 -30.72
C VAL A 173 11.84 -6.34 -30.05
N ALA A 174 13.15 -6.29 -30.13
CA ALA A 174 13.94 -5.22 -29.58
C ALA A 174 14.91 -4.65 -30.62
N LYS A 175 15.29 -3.40 -30.45
CA LYS A 175 16.24 -2.68 -31.32
C LYS A 175 17.14 -1.82 -30.48
N VAL A 176 18.42 -1.76 -30.85
CA VAL A 176 19.38 -0.81 -30.28
C VAL A 176 19.68 0.22 -31.36
N ASP A 177 19.37 1.47 -31.11
CA ASP A 177 19.49 2.61 -32.00
C ASP A 177 18.95 2.30 -33.43
N GLY A 178 17.81 1.59 -33.47
CA GLY A 178 17.16 1.19 -34.73
C GLY A 178 17.67 -0.11 -35.36
N SER A 179 18.78 -0.69 -34.91
CA SER A 179 19.30 -1.97 -35.35
C SER A 179 18.62 -3.13 -34.62
N ASP A 180 18.32 -4.21 -35.35
CA ASP A 180 17.59 -5.35 -34.77
C ASP A 180 18.40 -6.05 -33.66
N PHE A 181 17.75 -6.31 -32.55
CA PHE A 181 18.30 -7.02 -31.42
C PHE A 181 18.38 -8.53 -31.74
N GLY A 182 19.58 -9.06 -31.75
CA GLY A 182 19.87 -10.45 -32.16
C GLY A 182 20.92 -10.54 -33.22
N GLY A 183 21.38 -9.37 -33.76
CA GLY A 183 22.59 -9.25 -34.58
C GLY A 183 23.81 -8.85 -33.76
N ALA A 184 24.96 -8.76 -34.38
CA ALA A 184 26.16 -8.18 -33.75
C ALA A 184 25.94 -6.66 -33.59
N ILE A 185 25.86 -6.21 -32.35
CA ILE A 185 25.66 -4.79 -31.98
C ILE A 185 26.99 -4.27 -31.44
N THR A 186 27.46 -3.16 -31.99
CA THR A 186 28.65 -2.47 -31.49
C THR A 186 28.25 -1.05 -31.10
N ILE A 187 28.57 -0.65 -29.86
CA ILE A 187 28.32 0.70 -29.35
C ILE A 187 29.64 1.35 -28.95
N PRO A 188 29.80 2.66 -29.19
CA PRO A 188 30.97 3.41 -28.73
C PRO A 188 31.02 3.45 -27.20
N ILE A 189 32.23 3.52 -26.63
CA ILE A 189 32.38 3.57 -25.16
C ILE A 189 31.91 4.92 -24.56
N ASP A 190 31.91 5.97 -25.35
CA ASP A 190 31.65 7.34 -24.89
C ASP A 190 30.20 7.77 -25.18
N GLU A 191 29.35 6.91 -25.72
CA GLU A 191 27.96 7.23 -26.08
C GLU A 191 26.97 6.21 -25.51
N ASP A 192 25.88 6.73 -24.94
CA ASP A 192 24.76 5.91 -24.50
C ASP A 192 23.95 5.45 -25.70
N ALA A 193 23.52 4.19 -25.71
CA ALA A 193 22.65 3.63 -26.73
C ALA A 193 21.24 3.38 -26.19
N THR A 194 20.24 3.55 -27.06
CA THR A 194 18.84 3.33 -26.68
C THR A 194 18.36 1.95 -27.11
N LEU A 195 18.01 1.12 -26.13
CA LEU A 195 17.39 -0.18 -26.32
C LEU A 195 15.87 -0.05 -26.26
N SER A 196 15.21 0.04 -27.40
CA SER A 196 13.76 0.07 -27.52
C SER A 196 13.19 -1.34 -27.71
N TYR A 197 11.97 -1.59 -27.24
CA TYR A 197 11.31 -2.88 -27.45
C TYR A 197 9.83 -2.73 -27.79
N SER A 198 9.32 -3.69 -28.53
CA SER A 198 7.89 -3.83 -28.80
C SER A 198 7.46 -5.29 -28.60
N ILE A 199 6.20 -5.46 -28.22
CA ILE A 199 5.59 -6.78 -28.11
C ILE A 199 4.45 -6.83 -29.10
N ASP A 200 4.41 -7.89 -29.92
CA ASP A 200 3.34 -8.10 -30.89
C ASP A 200 1.96 -8.06 -30.23
N ASN A 201 1.03 -7.39 -30.89
CA ASN A 201 -0.36 -7.18 -30.45
C ASN A 201 -0.53 -6.20 -29.25
N GLY A 202 0.43 -5.32 -28.99
CA GLY A 202 0.27 -4.22 -28.05
C GLY A 202 0.06 -4.60 -26.58
N ALA A 203 0.40 -5.85 -26.22
CA ALA A 203 0.28 -6.29 -24.84
C ALA A 203 1.22 -5.47 -23.93
N ILE A 204 0.69 -5.07 -22.81
CA ILE A 204 1.47 -4.49 -21.73
C ILE A 204 2.04 -5.68 -20.95
N ASP A 205 3.35 -5.86 -21.04
CA ASP A 205 4.07 -6.79 -20.18
C ASP A 205 5.15 -6.02 -19.40
N ASP A 206 5.52 -6.52 -18.24
CA ASP A 206 6.57 -5.94 -17.41
C ASP A 206 7.91 -6.52 -17.90
N ILE A 207 8.49 -5.86 -18.93
CA ILE A 207 9.77 -6.23 -19.50
C ILE A 207 10.89 -5.60 -18.67
N GLU A 208 11.89 -6.39 -18.37
CA GLU A 208 13.15 -5.98 -17.78
C GLU A 208 14.32 -6.23 -18.73
N ALA A 209 15.35 -5.42 -18.60
CA ALA A 209 16.61 -5.61 -19.26
C ALA A 209 17.73 -5.77 -18.22
N ARG A 210 18.66 -6.66 -18.50
CA ARG A 210 19.82 -6.93 -17.64
C ARG A 210 21.07 -7.15 -18.46
N SER A 211 22.19 -6.56 -18.01
CA SER A 211 23.52 -6.90 -18.51
C SER A 211 24.07 -8.13 -17.80
N GLY A 212 24.72 -9.00 -18.53
CA GLY A 212 25.46 -10.13 -18.00
C GLY A 212 26.80 -9.71 -17.36
N ASP A 213 27.33 -8.57 -17.78
CA ASP A 213 28.54 -7.98 -17.19
C ASP A 213 28.37 -6.46 -16.97
N PRO A 214 27.94 -6.06 -15.77
CA PRO A 214 27.76 -4.64 -15.45
C PRO A 214 29.07 -3.83 -15.41
N SER A 215 30.22 -4.48 -15.37
CA SER A 215 31.51 -3.78 -15.42
C SER A 215 31.87 -3.29 -16.81
N ILE A 216 31.24 -3.85 -17.84
CA ILE A 216 31.39 -3.48 -19.27
C ILE A 216 30.26 -2.58 -19.70
N LEU A 217 29.01 -2.94 -19.35
CA LEU A 217 27.81 -2.28 -19.82
C LEU A 217 26.73 -2.30 -18.74
N GLU A 218 26.28 -1.15 -18.30
CA GLU A 218 25.11 -1.01 -17.41
C GLU A 218 23.83 -0.81 -18.22
N VAL A 219 22.70 -1.25 -17.65
CA VAL A 219 21.39 -1.10 -18.26
C VAL A 219 20.46 -0.39 -17.30
N HIS A 220 19.98 0.77 -17.68
CA HIS A 220 19.06 1.59 -16.92
C HIS A 220 17.71 1.72 -17.61
N ARG A 221 16.65 1.88 -16.85
CA ARG A 221 15.33 2.13 -17.43
C ARG A 221 15.27 3.56 -17.94
N SER A 222 14.88 3.76 -19.19
CA SER A 222 14.63 5.08 -19.75
C SER A 222 13.33 5.67 -19.20
N ASP A 223 13.25 7.01 -19.12
CA ASP A 223 12.01 7.74 -18.87
C ASP A 223 11.00 7.58 -20.03
N GLU A 224 11.49 7.23 -21.19
CA GLU A 224 10.66 6.90 -22.34
C GLU A 224 9.93 5.58 -22.14
N SER A 225 8.69 5.50 -22.64
CA SER A 225 7.93 4.28 -22.56
C SER A 225 8.53 3.20 -23.45
N ARG A 226 8.78 2.01 -22.89
CA ARG A 226 9.33 0.82 -23.59
C ARG A 226 10.76 0.97 -24.09
N ALA A 227 11.59 1.67 -23.35
CA ALA A 227 13.01 1.80 -23.64
C ALA A 227 13.90 1.62 -22.40
N PHE A 228 15.13 1.22 -22.66
CA PHE A 228 16.23 1.19 -21.70
C PHE A 228 17.42 1.95 -22.29
N VAL A 229 18.26 2.48 -21.42
CA VAL A 229 19.54 3.10 -21.79
C VAL A 229 20.63 2.08 -21.49
N LEU A 230 21.47 1.82 -22.50
CA LEU A 230 22.69 1.03 -22.41
C LEU A 230 23.83 2.02 -22.16
N HIS A 231 24.42 1.98 -20.97
CA HIS A 231 25.52 2.87 -20.58
C HIS A 231 26.84 2.10 -20.61
N PRO A 232 27.74 2.34 -21.58
CA PRO A 232 29.02 1.69 -21.66
C PRO A 232 29.95 2.16 -20.54
N ILE A 233 30.65 1.23 -19.88
CA ILE A 233 31.64 1.55 -18.83
C ILE A 233 33.05 1.22 -19.29
N ASN A 234 33.25 0.04 -19.89
CA ASN A 234 34.54 -0.43 -20.37
C ASN A 234 34.40 -1.13 -21.72
N THR A 235 35.49 -1.16 -22.46
CA THR A 235 35.55 -1.93 -23.71
C THR A 235 35.45 -3.43 -23.42
N GLY A 236 34.66 -4.14 -24.20
CA GLY A 236 34.47 -5.58 -24.04
C GLY A 236 33.18 -6.06 -24.67
N VAL A 237 32.78 -7.28 -24.34
CA VAL A 237 31.54 -7.88 -24.82
C VAL A 237 30.67 -8.22 -23.62
N ALA A 238 29.43 -7.74 -23.62
CA ALA A 238 28.43 -8.06 -22.60
C ALA A 238 27.16 -8.63 -23.24
N VAL A 239 26.59 -9.65 -22.64
CA VAL A 239 25.30 -10.19 -23.07
C VAL A 239 24.18 -9.38 -22.43
N VAL A 240 23.34 -8.76 -23.25
CA VAL A 240 22.13 -8.05 -22.78
C VAL A 240 20.93 -8.97 -22.94
N THR A 241 20.21 -9.16 -21.88
CA THR A 241 19.00 -9.98 -21.82
C THR A 241 17.79 -9.10 -21.56
N LEU A 242 16.79 -9.14 -22.45
CA LEU A 242 15.44 -8.65 -22.18
C LEU A 242 14.54 -9.83 -21.87
N PHE A 243 13.76 -9.71 -20.80
CA PHE A 243 12.86 -10.77 -20.37
C PHE A 243 11.59 -10.22 -19.73
N SER A 244 10.52 -11.00 -19.82
CA SER A 244 9.28 -10.73 -19.11
C SER A 244 9.38 -11.24 -17.67
N ARG A 245 8.92 -10.44 -16.70
CA ARG A 245 8.76 -10.90 -15.31
C ARG A 245 7.69 -11.97 -15.13
N HIS A 246 6.83 -12.14 -16.12
CA HIS A 246 5.66 -13.00 -16.02
C HIS A 246 5.74 -14.24 -16.90
N SER A 247 6.77 -14.35 -17.75
CA SER A 247 6.90 -15.46 -18.70
C SER A 247 8.34 -15.74 -19.07
N ASP A 248 8.81 -16.92 -18.74
CA ASP A 248 10.14 -17.41 -19.14
C ASP A 248 10.29 -17.61 -20.67
N LYS A 249 9.16 -17.57 -21.39
CA LYS A 249 9.13 -17.74 -22.85
C LYS A 249 9.36 -16.42 -23.62
N LEU A 250 9.17 -15.28 -22.96
CA LEU A 250 9.45 -13.97 -23.53
C LEU A 250 10.85 -13.53 -23.08
N LYS A 251 11.84 -14.02 -23.76
CA LYS A 251 13.25 -13.69 -23.50
C LYS A 251 13.96 -13.52 -24.83
N VAL A 252 14.74 -12.46 -24.93
CA VAL A 252 15.65 -12.21 -26.07
C VAL A 252 17.01 -11.80 -25.51
N GLU A 253 18.05 -12.37 -26.08
CA GLU A 253 19.44 -12.10 -25.69
C GLU A 253 20.23 -11.65 -26.90
N THR A 254 21.18 -10.75 -26.70
CA THR A 254 22.16 -10.35 -27.72
C THR A 254 23.50 -10.04 -27.09
N GLU A 255 24.55 -10.24 -27.88
CA GLU A 255 25.88 -9.79 -27.53
C GLU A 255 26.06 -8.34 -27.97
N VAL A 256 26.46 -7.49 -27.06
CA VAL A 256 26.79 -6.09 -27.31
C VAL A 256 28.28 -5.91 -27.09
N THR A 257 28.96 -5.48 -28.15
CA THR A 257 30.38 -5.15 -28.10
C THR A 257 30.55 -3.66 -27.84
N VAL A 258 31.24 -3.33 -26.76
CA VAL A 258 31.64 -1.96 -26.47
C VAL A 258 33.06 -1.75 -27.04
N ALA A 259 33.20 -0.83 -27.97
CA ALA A 259 34.46 -0.55 -28.66
C ALA A 259 34.82 0.94 -28.53
N LYS A 260 36.13 1.24 -28.61
CA LYS A 260 36.56 2.63 -28.84
C LYS A 260 36.30 2.99 -30.29
N GLU A 261 35.79 4.18 -30.55
CA GLU A 261 35.82 4.73 -31.90
C GLU A 261 37.27 4.78 -32.39
N VAL A 262 37.48 4.31 -33.61
CA VAL A 262 38.79 4.32 -34.31
C VAL A 262 38.94 5.62 -35.08
#